data_ed8cfa0f642fb84f8aa4c1dd398f2824
#
_entry.id   ed8cfa0f642fb84f8aa4c1dd398f2824
#
_cell.length_a   1.000
_cell.length_b   1.000
_cell.length_c   1.000
_cell.angle_alpha   90.00
_cell.angle_beta   90.00
_cell.angle_gamma   90.00
#
_symmetry.space_group_name_H-M   'P 1'
#
loop_
_entity.id
_entity.type
_entity.pdbx_description
1 polymer ?
#
loop_
_entity_poly.entity_id
_entity_poly.type
_entity_poly.pdbx_seq_one_letter_code
_entity_poly.pdbx_strand_id
1 'polypeptide(L)'
;MDVIARLRHWALARPRVLLVDAPAATTLRWSVEAELDRRGWPLALSPADTDLLVVLGQPGPELAEAVDVLWSQVSEPRYRGDVQRPSDVAVALDGGRAALIRRAG
;
A
#
# COMPACT_ATOMS: atom_id res chain seq x y z
N MET A 1 5.61 -29.13 -0.68
CA MET A 1 5.20 -27.71 -0.61
C MET A 1 6.34 -26.82 -1.06
N ASP A 2 6.02 -25.82 -1.85
CA ASP A 2 7.00 -24.93 -2.42
C ASP A 2 7.55 -23.95 -1.38
N VAL A 3 8.89 -23.98 -1.20
CA VAL A 3 9.58 -23.08 -0.26
C VAL A 3 9.44 -21.62 -0.71
N ILE A 4 9.48 -21.37 -2.02
CA ILE A 4 9.36 -20.03 -2.58
C ILE A 4 7.98 -19.45 -2.29
N ALA A 5 6.92 -20.26 -2.41
CA ALA A 5 5.57 -19.83 -2.10
C ALA A 5 5.41 -19.46 -0.62
N ARG A 6 6.02 -20.24 0.28
CA ARG A 6 5.97 -19.95 1.72
C ARG A 6 6.73 -18.68 2.06
N LEU A 7 7.89 -18.47 1.45
CA LEU A 7 8.67 -17.24 1.64
C LEU A 7 7.90 -16.01 1.12
N ARG A 8 7.22 -16.17 -0.01
CA ARG A 8 6.39 -15.09 -0.58
C ARG A 8 5.23 -14.73 0.35
N HIS A 9 4.53 -15.73 0.88
CA HIS A 9 3.45 -15.49 1.84
C HIS A 9 3.97 -14.82 3.10
N TRP A 10 5.12 -15.25 3.61
CA TRP A 10 5.73 -14.62 4.78
C TRP A 10 6.09 -13.15 4.52
N ALA A 11 6.67 -12.86 3.35
CA ALA A 11 7.03 -11.50 2.96
C ALA A 11 5.79 -10.60 2.85
N LEU A 12 4.69 -11.14 2.29
CA LEU A 12 3.46 -10.38 2.11
C LEU A 12 2.61 -10.23 3.38
N ALA A 13 2.98 -10.93 4.45
CA ALA A 13 2.39 -10.68 5.77
C ALA A 13 2.76 -9.29 6.28
N ARG A 14 3.88 -8.73 5.78
CA ARG A 14 4.34 -7.37 6.07
C ARG A 14 4.62 -6.66 4.74
N PRO A 15 3.59 -6.26 4.02
CA PRO A 15 3.77 -5.65 2.71
C PRO A 15 4.51 -4.32 2.81
N ARG A 16 5.25 -4.00 1.75
CA ARG A 16 5.91 -2.70 1.61
C ARG A 16 4.92 -1.72 1.02
N VAL A 17 4.73 -0.62 1.72
CA VAL A 17 3.68 0.33 1.39
C VAL A 17 4.27 1.63 0.84
N LEU A 18 3.78 2.03 -0.33
CA LEU A 18 4.10 3.34 -0.92
C LEU A 18 2.89 4.25 -0.69
N LEU A 19 3.14 5.37 -0.03
CA LEU A 19 2.10 6.36 0.26
C LEU A 19 2.17 7.51 -0.74
N VAL A 20 1.04 7.89 -1.29
CA VAL A 20 0.92 9.04 -2.17
C VAL A 20 -0.10 10.00 -1.58
N ASP A 21 0.34 11.21 -1.23
CA ASP A 21 -0.49 12.19 -0.54
C ASP A 21 -1.15 13.15 -1.53
N ALA A 22 -2.47 13.27 -1.46
CA ALA A 22 -3.15 14.41 -2.08
C ALA A 22 -2.85 15.68 -1.25
N PRO A 23 -3.06 16.87 -1.82
CA PRO A 23 -2.91 18.11 -1.05
C PRO A 23 -3.76 18.08 0.22
N ALA A 24 -3.21 18.61 1.31
CA ALA A 24 -3.86 18.67 2.63
C ALA A 24 -4.09 17.31 3.30
N ALA A 25 -3.40 16.26 2.88
CA ALA A 25 -3.54 14.93 3.46
C ALA A 25 -2.51 14.62 4.56
N THR A 26 -1.83 15.63 5.12
CA THR A 26 -0.78 15.44 6.11
C THR A 26 -1.26 14.67 7.33
N THR A 27 -2.44 14.99 7.85
CA THR A 27 -3.00 14.32 9.02
C THR A 27 -3.29 12.84 8.73
N LEU A 28 -3.79 12.56 7.53
CA LEU A 28 -4.02 11.17 7.09
C LEU A 28 -2.70 10.43 6.99
N ARG A 29 -1.67 11.07 6.46
CA ARG A 29 -0.35 10.45 6.35
C ARG A 29 0.18 10.05 7.72
N TRP A 30 0.08 10.94 8.70
CA TRP A 30 0.51 10.63 10.07
C TRP A 30 -0.25 9.44 10.65
N SER A 31 -1.56 9.37 10.41
CA SER A 31 -2.37 8.24 10.88
C SER A 31 -1.94 6.93 10.25
N VAL A 32 -1.66 6.92 8.95
CA VAL A 32 -1.21 5.73 8.25
C VAL A 32 0.18 5.32 8.69
N GLU A 33 1.10 6.28 8.78
CA GLU A 33 2.47 5.99 9.22
C GLU A 33 2.50 5.41 10.63
N ALA A 34 1.69 5.94 11.54
CA ALA A 34 1.59 5.40 12.90
C ALA A 34 1.09 3.95 12.90
N GLU A 35 0.10 3.66 12.05
CA GLU A 35 -0.43 2.30 11.95
C GLU A 35 0.58 1.34 11.32
N LEU A 36 1.30 1.78 10.29
CA LEU A 36 2.36 0.98 9.68
C LEU A 36 3.46 0.67 10.68
N ASP A 37 3.86 1.66 11.47
CA ASP A 37 4.87 1.50 12.50
C ASP A 37 4.41 0.48 13.55
N ARG A 38 3.16 0.60 14.01
CA ARG A 38 2.58 -0.34 14.96
C ARG A 38 2.57 -1.78 14.43
N ARG A 39 2.33 -1.95 13.12
CA ARG A 39 2.31 -3.29 12.50
C ARG A 39 3.70 -3.80 12.12
N GLY A 40 4.71 -2.94 12.14
CA GLY A 40 6.04 -3.28 11.65
C GLY A 40 6.10 -3.43 10.15
N TRP A 41 5.24 -2.73 9.40
CA TRP A 41 5.24 -2.77 7.93
C TRP A 41 6.14 -1.66 7.40
N PRO A 42 7.07 -1.99 6.49
CA PRO A 42 8.01 -0.99 5.98
C PRO A 42 7.38 -0.08 4.95
N LEU A 43 7.86 1.17 4.90
CA LEU A 43 7.54 2.08 3.80
C LEU A 43 8.41 1.72 2.60
N ALA A 44 7.80 1.69 1.42
CA ALA A 44 8.53 1.54 0.18
C ALA A 44 9.11 2.89 -0.25
N LEU A 45 10.29 2.88 -0.83
CA LEU A 45 10.97 4.08 -1.31
C LEU A 45 10.77 4.31 -2.81
N SER A 46 10.28 3.30 -3.51
CA SER A 46 10.06 3.38 -4.96
C SER A 46 8.96 2.42 -5.39
N PRO A 47 8.35 2.62 -6.58
CA PRO A 47 7.36 1.68 -7.10
C PRO A 47 7.89 0.26 -7.24
N ALA A 48 9.17 0.10 -7.60
CA ALA A 48 9.77 -1.21 -7.80
C ALA A 48 9.80 -2.04 -6.50
N ASP A 49 9.85 -1.38 -5.35
CA ASP A 49 9.88 -2.04 -4.04
C ASP A 49 8.50 -2.17 -3.40
N THR A 50 7.45 -1.74 -4.10
CA THR A 50 6.11 -1.61 -3.53
C THR A 50 5.29 -2.86 -3.73
N ASP A 51 4.57 -3.27 -2.68
CA ASP A 51 3.53 -4.30 -2.75
C ASP A 51 2.14 -3.65 -2.70
N LEU A 52 1.99 -2.63 -1.88
CA LEU A 52 0.72 -1.96 -1.64
C LEU A 52 0.88 -0.46 -1.87
N LEU A 53 0.13 0.08 -2.82
CA LEU A 53 0.08 1.52 -3.11
C LEU A 53 -1.15 2.10 -2.42
N VAL A 54 -0.96 3.07 -1.54
CA VAL A 54 -2.06 3.70 -0.81
C VAL A 54 -2.10 5.19 -1.14
N VAL A 55 -3.25 5.64 -1.66
CA VAL A 55 -3.50 7.04 -1.98
C VAL A 55 -4.24 7.67 -0.83
N LEU A 56 -3.71 8.78 -0.31
CA LEU A 56 -4.24 9.48 0.85
C LEU A 56 -4.96 10.75 0.42
N GLY A 57 -6.24 10.86 0.77
CA GLY A 57 -7.07 11.99 0.42
C GLY A 57 -7.66 11.85 -0.98
N GLN A 58 -8.15 12.95 -1.51
CA GLN A 58 -8.81 12.99 -2.81
C GLN A 58 -7.87 13.63 -3.84
N PRO A 59 -7.25 12.85 -4.73
CA PRO A 59 -6.33 13.42 -5.71
C PRO A 59 -7.10 14.20 -6.78
N GLY A 60 -6.54 15.33 -7.19
CA GLY A 60 -7.01 16.03 -8.37
C GLY A 60 -6.55 15.31 -9.64
N PRO A 61 -6.98 15.80 -10.84
CA PRO A 61 -6.69 15.10 -12.11
C PRO A 61 -5.21 14.85 -12.37
N GLU A 62 -4.35 15.81 -12.09
CA GLU A 62 -2.92 15.68 -12.34
C GLU A 62 -2.29 14.62 -11.44
N LEU A 63 -2.64 14.62 -10.15
CA LEU A 63 -2.11 13.64 -9.22
C LEU A 63 -2.69 12.25 -9.51
N ALA A 64 -3.96 12.16 -9.90
CA ALA A 64 -4.57 10.89 -10.28
C ALA A 64 -3.82 10.25 -11.45
N GLU A 65 -3.43 11.06 -12.44
CA GLU A 65 -2.65 10.62 -13.59
C GLU A 65 -1.26 10.12 -13.15
N ALA A 66 -0.60 10.87 -12.26
CA ALA A 66 0.68 10.48 -11.72
C ALA A 66 0.58 9.16 -10.92
N VAL A 67 -0.48 8.96 -10.18
CA VAL A 67 -0.73 7.71 -9.45
C VAL A 67 -0.87 6.53 -10.42
N ASP A 68 -1.56 6.73 -11.53
CA ASP A 68 -1.69 5.67 -12.55
C ASP A 68 -0.33 5.29 -13.13
N VAL A 69 0.55 6.26 -13.35
CA VAL A 69 1.92 5.99 -13.81
C VAL A 69 2.70 5.20 -12.76
N LEU A 70 2.64 5.61 -11.49
CA LEU A 70 3.29 4.89 -10.40
C LEU A 70 2.75 3.45 -10.32
N TRP A 71 1.44 3.29 -10.40
CA TRP A 71 0.80 1.98 -10.35
C TRP A 71 1.30 1.06 -11.44
N SER A 72 1.52 1.58 -12.64
CA SER A 72 2.03 0.78 -13.77
C SER A 72 3.44 0.25 -13.52
N GLN A 73 4.19 0.86 -12.59
CA GLN A 73 5.55 0.48 -12.25
C GLN A 73 5.64 -0.48 -11.06
N VAL A 74 4.53 -0.76 -10.40
CA VAL A 74 4.48 -1.70 -9.28
C VAL A 74 4.36 -3.12 -9.81
N SER A 75 5.27 -4.00 -9.39
CA SER A 75 5.28 -5.40 -9.83
C SER A 75 4.20 -6.21 -9.12
N GLU A 76 3.66 -7.22 -9.81
CA GLU A 76 2.72 -8.15 -9.19
C GLU A 76 3.46 -9.15 -8.28
N PRO A 77 2.84 -9.64 -7.21
CA PRO A 77 1.49 -9.29 -6.75
C PRO A 77 1.42 -7.88 -6.17
N ARG A 78 0.35 -7.17 -6.46
CA ARG A 78 0.18 -5.77 -6.06
C ARG A 78 -1.26 -5.47 -5.70
N TYR A 79 -1.46 -4.43 -4.90
CA TYR A 79 -2.79 -3.94 -4.55
C TYR A 79 -2.75 -2.43 -4.38
N ARG A 80 -3.84 -1.77 -4.74
CA ARG A 80 -4.01 -0.34 -4.57
C ARG A 80 -5.17 -0.07 -3.63
N GLY A 81 -4.94 0.75 -2.60
CA GLY A 81 -5.96 1.16 -1.65
C GLY A 81 -6.09 2.67 -1.58
N ASP A 82 -7.22 3.13 -1.09
CA ASP A 82 -7.50 4.55 -0.89
C ASP A 82 -7.89 4.78 0.56
N VAL A 83 -7.39 5.89 1.13
CA VAL A 83 -7.72 6.31 2.49
C VAL A 83 -8.14 7.78 2.42
N GLN A 84 -9.38 8.06 2.77
CA GLN A 84 -9.91 9.43 2.76
C GLN A 84 -10.15 9.96 4.15
N ARG A 85 -10.21 9.09 5.15
CA ARG A 85 -10.35 9.47 6.55
C ARG A 85 -9.62 8.45 7.43
N PRO A 86 -9.30 8.80 8.69
CA PRO A 86 -8.57 7.90 9.57
C PRO A 86 -9.22 6.53 9.77
N SER A 87 -10.55 6.47 9.75
CA SER A 87 -11.27 5.19 9.91
C SER A 87 -11.07 4.23 8.74
N ASP A 88 -10.56 4.71 7.60
CA ASP A 88 -10.29 3.86 6.43
C ASP A 88 -8.95 3.13 6.54
N VAL A 89 -8.06 3.54 7.43
CA VAL A 89 -6.67 3.06 7.47
C VAL A 89 -6.60 1.55 7.68
N ALA A 90 -7.18 1.06 8.75
CA ALA A 90 -7.14 -0.37 9.07
C ALA A 90 -7.79 -1.20 7.98
N VAL A 91 -8.94 -0.76 7.47
CA VAL A 91 -9.67 -1.46 6.41
C VAL A 91 -8.82 -1.57 5.14
N ALA A 92 -8.18 -0.47 4.73
CA ALA A 92 -7.36 -0.45 3.53
C ALA A 92 -6.14 -1.38 3.67
N LEU A 93 -5.46 -1.33 4.82
CA LEU A 93 -4.28 -2.15 5.03
C LEU A 93 -4.63 -3.64 5.17
N ASP A 94 -5.66 -3.97 5.91
CA ASP A 94 -6.09 -5.36 6.08
C ASP A 94 -6.58 -5.94 4.75
N GLY A 95 -7.37 -5.19 4.01
CA GLY A 95 -7.86 -5.59 2.70
C GLY A 95 -6.73 -5.77 1.70
N GLY A 96 -5.77 -4.86 1.71
CA GLY A 96 -4.59 -4.93 0.85
C GLY A 96 -3.76 -6.18 1.13
N ARG A 97 -3.45 -6.44 2.40
CA ARG A 97 -2.68 -7.62 2.77
C ARG A 97 -3.40 -8.91 2.35
N ALA A 98 -4.69 -9.00 2.64
CA ALA A 98 -5.47 -10.17 2.28
C ALA A 98 -5.48 -10.40 0.76
N ALA A 99 -5.64 -9.33 -0.02
CA ALA A 99 -5.63 -9.42 -1.48
C ALA A 99 -4.27 -9.86 -2.01
N LEU A 100 -3.18 -9.33 -1.44
CA LEU A 100 -1.82 -9.69 -1.85
C LEU A 100 -1.54 -11.17 -1.59
N ILE A 101 -1.93 -11.66 -0.43
CA ILE A 101 -1.73 -13.06 -0.06
C ILE A 101 -2.50 -13.98 -1.02
N ARG A 102 -3.73 -13.65 -1.33
CA ARG A 102 -4.54 -14.43 -2.30
C ARG A 102 -3.91 -14.45 -3.68
N ARG A 103 -3.39 -13.30 -4.14
CA ARG A 103 -2.77 -13.18 -5.48
C ARG A 103 -1.43 -13.89 -5.57
N ALA A 104 -0.72 -14.02 -4.45
CA ALA A 104 0.57 -14.70 -4.40
C ALA A 104 0.41 -16.22 -4.36
N GLY A 105 -0.71 -16.68 -3.86
CA GLY A 105 -1.00 -18.10 -3.75
C GLY A 105 -1.58 -18.67 -5.00
#